data_dda1a3a7cf730d5699eb0c38f5153ef2
#
_entry.id   dda1a3a7cf730d5699eb0c38f5153ef2
#
_cell.length_a   1.000
_cell.length_b   1.000
_cell.length_c   1.000
_cell.angle_alpha   90.00
_cell.angle_beta   90.00
_cell.angle_gamma   90.00
#
_symmetry.space_group_name_H-M   'P 1'
#
loop_
_entity.id
_entity.type
_entity.pdbx_description
1 polymer ?
#
loop_
_entity_poly.entity_id
_entity_poly.type
_entity_poly.pdbx_seq_one_letter_code
_entity_poly.pdbx_strand_id
1 'polypeptide(L)'
;MKKIFLLSLLTAIIAGCNKRTAELVGVQPREQWYQPDPYGMLYIPLGSFHMGPSDEETTMAHTSRSRMVSVQSFYIDDSEISNNEYRQFVYWVRDSIARRLLANGSNADAQEYQIPQEDFLATWPEYKGDQNLPEFYINWETKIRWDSDDEDYRNDLQPLYIPEVERFYNRKQIDTRKLNYEYYRIDIRLAAQKSNRFIPNKSPDVWDAAHEYKKAEYNNGITLNDGQNGQPGTPTTPVGDPAKDNKTLGTYNVKDQVSVGQGNYILRERNGVDRSVFIVKDIINVYPDTLAWVHDYTYSFNEPLTNMYFWHPAYDNYPVVGITWKQARAFSIWRSLLLNNYLIGSGQSIVNDFRLPTEAEWEYAARGGLKLSPYPWGGPYIRNARGCFLGNFKPMRGSYIDDGGFHTVYIYSYNPNDYGIYCMAGNVAEWTSNAFDESAYDFSHDLNPDYVYEAQDKESNVLKRKVIRGGSWKDVGFYLQTWARTYEYQDTAKCYVGFRNVMTYLGRAKGDEL
;
A
#
# COMPACT_ATOMS: atom_id res chain seq x y z
N MET A 1 -23.59 75.55 -4.44
CA MET A 1 -23.01 74.73 -5.49
C MET A 1 -21.50 74.51 -5.31
N LYS A 2 -20.63 75.51 -5.09
CA LYS A 2 -19.17 75.31 -4.91
C LYS A 2 -18.77 74.40 -3.73
N LYS A 3 -19.50 74.43 -2.60
CA LYS A 3 -19.20 73.58 -1.46
C LYS A 3 -19.56 72.11 -1.64
N ILE A 4 -20.61 71.83 -2.44
CA ILE A 4 -21.01 70.43 -2.77
C ILE A 4 -20.03 69.83 -3.76
N PHE A 5 -19.51 70.64 -4.69
CA PHE A 5 -18.50 70.18 -5.63
C PHE A 5 -17.15 69.85 -4.99
N LEU A 6 -16.78 70.63 -3.97
CA LEU A 6 -15.58 70.39 -3.17
C LEU A 6 -15.68 69.12 -2.33
N LEU A 7 -16.87 68.85 -1.77
CA LEU A 7 -17.14 67.65 -0.98
C LEU A 7 -17.13 66.37 -1.85
N SER A 8 -17.72 66.44 -3.07
CA SER A 8 -17.71 65.32 -4.00
C SER A 8 -16.31 65.05 -4.58
N LEU A 9 -15.49 66.10 -4.77
CA LEU A 9 -14.11 65.94 -5.16
C LEU A 9 -13.26 65.31 -4.06
N LEU A 10 -13.51 65.67 -2.81
CA LEU A 10 -12.81 65.08 -1.64
C LEU A 10 -13.16 63.63 -1.42
N THR A 11 -14.44 63.23 -1.62
CA THR A 11 -14.87 61.84 -1.55
C THR A 11 -14.33 61.01 -2.71
N ALA A 12 -14.22 61.57 -3.92
CA ALA A 12 -13.59 60.89 -5.04
C ALA A 12 -12.08 60.67 -4.86
N ILE A 13 -11.37 61.57 -4.20
CA ILE A 13 -9.95 61.42 -3.88
C ILE A 13 -9.74 60.37 -2.78
N ILE A 14 -10.63 60.28 -1.78
CA ILE A 14 -10.58 59.25 -0.72
C ILE A 14 -10.93 57.87 -1.28
N ALA A 15 -11.87 57.78 -2.22
CA ALA A 15 -12.21 56.53 -2.88
C ALA A 15 -11.13 56.05 -3.85
N GLY A 16 -10.26 56.94 -4.37
CA GLY A 16 -9.16 56.58 -5.28
C GLY A 16 -7.88 56.07 -4.61
N CYS A 17 -7.80 56.18 -3.27
CA CYS A 17 -6.61 55.78 -2.50
C CYS A 17 -6.63 54.31 -2.05
N ASN A 18 -7.45 53.48 -2.65
CA ASN A 18 -7.25 52.03 -2.53
C ASN A 18 -6.14 51.59 -3.51
N LYS A 19 -4.94 52.15 -3.34
CA LYS A 19 -3.75 51.56 -3.91
C LYS A 19 -3.68 50.16 -3.30
N ARG A 20 -4.13 49.17 -4.03
CA ARG A 20 -3.62 47.81 -3.83
C ARG A 20 -2.12 47.94 -3.98
N THR A 21 -1.44 48.07 -2.85
CA THR A 21 -0.01 47.83 -2.82
C THR A 21 0.18 46.53 -3.57
N ALA A 22 0.95 46.57 -4.65
CA ALA A 22 1.35 45.36 -5.35
C ALA A 22 2.37 44.61 -4.50
N GLU A 23 1.96 44.25 -3.28
CA GLU A 23 2.70 43.29 -2.48
C GLU A 23 2.56 41.96 -3.20
N LEU A 24 3.66 41.28 -3.33
CA LEU A 24 3.67 39.86 -3.72
C LEU A 24 2.79 39.15 -2.68
N VAL A 25 1.51 39.03 -3.00
CA VAL A 25 0.59 38.21 -2.21
C VAL A 25 1.04 36.80 -2.46
N GLY A 26 1.74 36.22 -1.52
CA GLY A 26 2.16 34.84 -1.58
C GLY A 26 0.96 33.89 -1.65
N VAL A 27 0.84 33.01 -0.73
CA VAL A 27 -0.31 32.09 -0.64
C VAL A 27 -1.51 32.85 -0.06
N GLN A 28 -2.68 32.71 -0.69
CA GLN A 28 -3.93 33.23 -0.11
C GLN A 28 -4.11 32.66 1.31
N PRO A 29 -4.59 33.45 2.29
CA PRO A 29 -4.89 32.93 3.61
C PRO A 29 -5.93 31.81 3.48
N ARG A 30 -5.56 30.64 3.96
CA ARG A 30 -6.43 29.46 4.01
C ARG A 30 -6.67 29.11 5.47
N GLU A 31 -7.77 28.43 5.72
CA GLU A 31 -8.01 27.83 7.04
C GLU A 31 -6.87 26.87 7.37
N GLN A 32 -6.50 26.82 8.63
CA GLN A 32 -5.47 25.91 9.10
C GLN A 32 -6.01 24.49 8.98
N TRP A 33 -5.27 23.67 8.24
CA TRP A 33 -5.57 22.26 8.11
C TRP A 33 -4.56 21.44 8.91
N TYR A 34 -5.05 20.48 9.65
CA TYR A 34 -4.24 19.55 10.41
C TYR A 34 -4.49 18.14 9.86
N GLN A 35 -3.42 17.39 9.66
CA GLN A 35 -3.53 16.00 9.29
C GLN A 35 -4.19 15.23 10.45
N PRO A 36 -5.28 14.49 10.20
CA PRO A 36 -5.83 13.60 11.22
C PRO A 36 -4.82 12.48 11.50
N ASP A 37 -4.62 12.18 12.79
CA ASP A 37 -3.77 11.06 13.21
C ASP A 37 -4.39 9.75 12.73
N PRO A 38 -3.66 8.92 11.97
CA PRO A 38 -4.19 7.63 11.52
C PRO A 38 -4.38 6.70 12.71
N TYR A 39 -5.53 6.01 12.74
CA TYR A 39 -5.84 5.08 13.83
C TYR A 39 -4.81 3.95 13.92
N GLY A 40 -4.33 3.67 15.13
CA GLY A 40 -3.33 2.63 15.41
C GLY A 40 -1.90 2.98 14.99
N MET A 41 -1.63 4.23 14.67
CA MET A 41 -0.29 4.68 14.29
C MET A 41 0.31 5.65 15.28
N LEU A 42 1.63 5.62 15.37
CA LEU A 42 2.44 6.51 16.18
C LEU A 42 3.23 7.47 15.29
N TYR A 43 3.30 8.72 15.72
CA TYR A 43 4.12 9.74 15.06
C TYR A 43 5.61 9.55 15.39
N ILE A 44 6.43 9.49 14.37
CA ILE A 44 7.88 9.41 14.48
C ILE A 44 8.48 10.74 13.99
N PRO A 45 9.20 11.47 14.83
CA PRO A 45 9.76 12.76 14.45
C PRO A 45 10.87 12.61 13.40
N LEU A 46 11.06 13.64 12.60
CA LEU A 46 12.19 13.71 11.69
C LEU A 46 13.51 13.64 12.47
N GLY A 47 14.51 13.01 11.90
CA GLY A 47 15.81 12.93 12.55
C GLY A 47 16.89 12.29 11.70
N SER A 48 18.10 12.29 12.26
CA SER A 48 19.26 11.65 11.64
C SER A 48 19.83 10.61 12.59
N PHE A 49 20.19 9.47 12.06
CA PHE A 49 20.72 8.36 12.86
C PHE A 49 21.81 7.60 12.09
N HIS A 50 22.60 6.86 12.81
CA HIS A 50 23.53 5.90 12.21
C HIS A 50 22.78 4.64 11.82
N MET A 51 22.59 4.45 10.53
CA MET A 51 22.00 3.26 9.93
C MET A 51 23.07 2.21 9.66
N GLY A 52 22.76 0.96 9.93
CA GLY A 52 23.66 -0.15 9.65
C GLY A 52 24.32 -0.74 10.87
N PRO A 53 25.27 -1.68 10.68
CA PRO A 53 25.86 -2.49 11.74
C PRO A 53 26.65 -1.66 12.73
N SER A 54 26.67 -2.13 13.97
CA SER A 54 27.58 -1.66 15.01
C SER A 54 28.93 -2.39 14.93
N ASP A 55 29.87 -2.03 15.77
CA ASP A 55 31.21 -2.62 15.84
C ASP A 55 31.22 -4.13 16.17
N GLU A 56 30.09 -4.67 16.60
CA GLU A 56 29.95 -6.12 16.91
C GLU A 56 29.70 -6.99 15.68
N GLU A 57 29.44 -6.38 14.51
CA GLU A 57 29.20 -7.12 13.27
C GLU A 57 30.52 -7.54 12.63
N THR A 58 30.85 -8.80 12.73
CA THR A 58 32.06 -9.36 12.12
C THR A 58 31.83 -10.01 10.76
N THR A 59 30.59 -10.46 10.51
CA THR A 59 30.26 -11.30 9.34
C THR A 59 30.05 -10.49 8.07
N MET A 60 29.45 -9.31 8.19
CA MET A 60 29.11 -8.44 7.05
C MET A 60 29.81 -7.07 7.09
N ALA A 61 30.82 -6.90 7.92
CA ALA A 61 31.54 -5.65 8.11
C ALA A 61 32.10 -5.02 6.82
N HIS A 62 32.29 -5.84 5.79
CA HIS A 62 32.80 -5.37 4.49
C HIS A 62 31.70 -4.99 3.49
N THR A 63 30.48 -5.47 3.68
CA THR A 63 29.36 -5.29 2.74
C THR A 63 28.36 -4.25 3.17
N SER A 64 28.23 -3.98 4.46
CA SER A 64 27.31 -2.95 4.98
C SER A 64 28.01 -2.07 6.00
N ARG A 65 28.57 -0.95 5.53
CA ARG A 65 29.14 0.06 6.43
C ARG A 65 28.04 0.90 7.06
N SER A 66 28.18 1.17 8.36
CA SER A 66 27.28 2.13 9.01
C SER A 66 27.46 3.53 8.39
N ARG A 67 26.36 4.22 8.19
CA ARG A 67 26.34 5.56 7.63
C ARG A 67 25.33 6.45 8.33
N MET A 68 25.53 7.76 8.29
CA MET A 68 24.55 8.71 8.77
C MET A 68 23.43 8.86 7.75
N VAL A 69 22.20 8.69 8.19
CA VAL A 69 21.00 8.80 7.36
C VAL A 69 20.02 9.75 8.03
N SER A 70 19.37 10.58 7.24
CA SER A 70 18.29 11.46 7.69
C SER A 70 16.95 10.93 7.18
N VAL A 71 15.98 10.82 8.06
CA VAL A 71 14.64 10.33 7.78
C VAL A 71 13.63 11.44 8.06
N GLN A 72 12.69 11.63 7.12
CA GLN A 72 11.57 12.54 7.28
C GLN A 72 10.60 11.99 8.33
N SER A 73 9.81 12.88 8.96
CA SER A 73 8.75 12.46 9.88
C SER A 73 7.67 11.63 9.19
N PHE A 74 7.17 10.63 9.88
CA PHE A 74 6.16 9.71 9.38
C PHE A 74 5.34 9.12 10.53
N TYR A 75 4.22 8.51 10.18
CA TYR A 75 3.47 7.65 11.09
C TYR A 75 3.81 6.19 10.81
N ILE A 76 3.86 5.37 11.84
CA ILE A 76 4.08 3.92 11.75
C ILE A 76 3.07 3.19 12.63
N ASP A 77 2.61 2.02 12.18
CA ASP A 77 1.76 1.16 13.02
C ASP A 77 2.48 0.82 14.32
N ASP A 78 1.76 0.91 15.43
CA ASP A 78 2.28 0.63 16.77
C ASP A 78 2.66 -0.86 16.95
N SER A 79 2.05 -1.73 16.17
CA SER A 79 2.27 -3.18 16.17
C SER A 79 2.35 -3.74 14.74
N GLU A 80 2.64 -5.02 14.63
CA GLU A 80 2.49 -5.78 13.39
C GLU A 80 1.01 -5.86 13.00
N ILE A 81 0.69 -5.90 11.69
CA ILE A 81 -0.69 -6.10 11.22
C ILE A 81 -1.20 -7.45 11.68
N SER A 82 -2.33 -7.43 12.36
CA SER A 82 -2.97 -8.61 12.94
C SER A 82 -3.80 -9.41 11.91
N ASN A 83 -4.09 -10.67 12.23
CA ASN A 83 -5.00 -11.49 11.44
C ASN A 83 -6.39 -10.84 11.29
N ASN A 84 -6.89 -10.20 12.34
CA ASN A 84 -8.19 -9.52 12.31
C ASN A 84 -8.18 -8.36 11.31
N GLU A 85 -7.17 -7.51 11.33
CA GLU A 85 -7.07 -6.38 10.39
C GLU A 85 -6.95 -6.86 8.95
N TYR A 86 -6.11 -7.86 8.71
CA TYR A 86 -5.97 -8.41 7.38
C TYR A 86 -7.23 -9.13 6.89
N ARG A 87 -8.00 -9.78 7.78
CA ARG A 87 -9.30 -10.37 7.44
C ARG A 87 -10.32 -9.34 7.01
N GLN A 88 -10.29 -8.12 7.56
CA GLN A 88 -11.17 -7.05 7.09
C GLN A 88 -10.94 -6.75 5.61
N PHE A 89 -9.68 -6.74 5.17
CA PHE A 89 -9.33 -6.61 3.76
C PHE A 89 -9.89 -7.78 2.92
N VAL A 90 -9.66 -9.00 3.35
CA VAL A 90 -10.15 -10.19 2.65
C VAL A 90 -11.67 -10.20 2.56
N TYR A 91 -12.37 -9.84 3.64
CA TYR A 91 -13.83 -9.75 3.65
C TYR A 91 -14.33 -8.61 2.77
N TRP A 92 -13.66 -7.48 2.75
CA TRP A 92 -14.00 -6.38 1.86
C TRP A 92 -13.92 -6.82 0.39
N VAL A 93 -12.85 -7.52 0.01
CA VAL A 93 -12.72 -8.07 -1.36
C VAL A 93 -13.80 -9.08 -1.66
N ARG A 94 -14.07 -10.02 -0.76
CA ARG A 94 -15.17 -10.99 -0.87
C ARG A 94 -16.52 -10.29 -1.10
N ASP A 95 -16.82 -9.31 -0.26
CA ASP A 95 -18.10 -8.61 -0.30
C ASP A 95 -18.22 -7.72 -1.55
N SER A 96 -17.11 -7.17 -2.03
CA SER A 96 -17.05 -6.44 -3.30
C SER A 96 -17.40 -7.35 -4.48
N ILE A 97 -16.79 -8.54 -4.53
CA ILE A 97 -17.08 -9.52 -5.58
C ILE A 97 -18.53 -10.00 -5.50
N ALA A 98 -19.02 -10.30 -4.30
CA ALA A 98 -20.38 -10.75 -4.09
C ALA A 98 -21.41 -9.70 -4.55
N ARG A 99 -21.23 -8.42 -4.18
CA ARG A 99 -22.11 -7.33 -4.63
C ARG A 99 -22.10 -7.16 -6.13
N ARG A 100 -20.93 -7.31 -6.76
CA ARG A 100 -20.84 -7.25 -8.22
C ARG A 100 -21.59 -8.39 -8.89
N LEU A 101 -21.49 -9.59 -8.37
CA LEU A 101 -22.24 -10.74 -8.88
C LEU A 101 -23.75 -10.51 -8.74
N LEU A 102 -24.20 -10.05 -7.57
CA LEU A 102 -25.60 -9.74 -7.31
C LEU A 102 -26.12 -8.59 -8.17
N ALA A 103 -25.33 -7.54 -8.35
CA ALA A 103 -25.70 -6.40 -9.19
C ALA A 103 -25.85 -6.77 -10.68
N ASN A 104 -25.06 -7.73 -11.16
CA ASN A 104 -25.14 -8.23 -12.54
C ASN A 104 -26.04 -9.46 -12.68
N GLY A 105 -26.59 -9.94 -11.59
CA GLY A 105 -27.39 -11.16 -11.54
C GLY A 105 -28.83 -11.01 -12.03
N SER A 106 -29.56 -12.10 -11.99
CA SER A 106 -30.97 -12.17 -12.36
C SER A 106 -31.93 -12.05 -11.15
N ASN A 107 -31.37 -11.87 -9.95
CA ASN A 107 -32.17 -11.76 -8.72
C ASN A 107 -33.04 -10.48 -8.71
N ALA A 108 -34.16 -10.53 -7.99
CA ALA A 108 -35.11 -9.41 -7.91
C ALA A 108 -34.51 -8.14 -7.28
N ASP A 109 -33.49 -8.29 -6.43
CA ASP A 109 -32.86 -7.21 -5.67
C ASP A 109 -31.61 -6.65 -6.38
N ALA A 110 -31.33 -7.05 -7.60
CA ALA A 110 -30.10 -6.67 -8.30
C ALA A 110 -29.90 -5.13 -8.37
N GLN A 111 -31.00 -4.39 -8.53
CA GLN A 111 -30.96 -2.93 -8.56
C GLN A 111 -30.60 -2.29 -7.23
N GLU A 112 -30.85 -2.94 -6.10
CA GLU A 112 -30.46 -2.42 -4.78
C GLU A 112 -28.93 -2.41 -4.58
N TYR A 113 -28.21 -3.28 -5.30
CA TYR A 113 -26.75 -3.37 -5.29
C TYR A 113 -26.08 -2.41 -6.28
N GLN A 114 -26.89 -1.66 -7.06
CA GLN A 114 -26.43 -0.72 -8.06
C GLN A 114 -26.70 0.72 -7.61
N ILE A 115 -25.74 1.59 -7.83
CA ILE A 115 -25.93 3.05 -7.85
C ILE A 115 -25.94 3.46 -9.32
N PRO A 116 -27.07 3.93 -9.87
CA PRO A 116 -27.13 4.37 -11.25
C PRO A 116 -26.11 5.48 -11.55
N GLN A 117 -25.65 5.53 -12.77
CA GLN A 117 -24.70 6.57 -13.20
C GLN A 117 -25.24 7.99 -12.97
N GLU A 118 -26.54 8.20 -13.10
CA GLU A 118 -27.19 9.49 -12.89
C GLU A 118 -27.05 9.96 -11.42
N ASP A 119 -27.28 9.08 -10.47
CA ASP A 119 -27.16 9.36 -9.03
C ASP A 119 -25.69 9.61 -8.62
N PHE A 120 -24.78 8.85 -9.22
CA PHE A 120 -23.36 9.11 -9.05
C PHE A 120 -22.98 10.50 -9.56
N LEU A 121 -23.42 10.88 -10.76
CA LEU A 121 -23.15 12.19 -11.36
C LEU A 121 -23.84 13.35 -10.61
N ALA A 122 -24.95 13.08 -9.94
CA ALA A 122 -25.56 14.06 -9.06
C ALA A 122 -24.69 14.36 -7.83
N THR A 123 -24.05 13.31 -7.29
CA THR A 123 -23.13 13.45 -6.16
C THR A 123 -21.76 14.01 -6.57
N TRP A 124 -21.29 13.65 -7.77
CA TRP A 124 -19.97 13.99 -8.31
C TRP A 124 -20.09 14.66 -9.70
N PRO A 125 -20.57 15.89 -9.77
CA PRO A 125 -20.85 16.58 -11.05
C PRO A 125 -19.61 16.85 -11.90
N GLU A 126 -18.42 16.80 -11.30
CA GLU A 126 -17.16 16.97 -12.02
C GLU A 126 -16.88 15.86 -13.03
N TYR A 127 -17.54 14.71 -12.93
CA TYR A 127 -17.41 13.58 -13.86
C TYR A 127 -18.39 13.65 -15.02
N LYS A 128 -19.22 14.69 -15.06
CA LYS A 128 -20.18 14.89 -16.13
C LYS A 128 -19.47 15.15 -17.46
N GLY A 129 -19.72 14.26 -18.42
CA GLY A 129 -19.08 14.32 -19.75
C GLY A 129 -17.95 13.32 -19.95
N ASP A 130 -17.58 12.53 -18.95
CA ASP A 130 -16.68 11.42 -19.12
C ASP A 130 -17.41 10.25 -19.82
N GLN A 131 -16.95 9.90 -21.03
CA GLN A 131 -17.58 8.85 -21.85
C GLN A 131 -17.29 7.43 -21.38
N ASN A 132 -16.40 7.28 -20.40
CA ASN A 132 -15.91 5.98 -19.91
C ASN A 132 -16.46 5.59 -18.54
N LEU A 133 -17.53 6.24 -18.08
CA LEU A 133 -18.18 5.86 -16.83
C LEU A 133 -18.91 4.52 -16.98
N PRO A 134 -18.87 3.66 -15.93
CA PRO A 134 -19.65 2.42 -15.94
C PRO A 134 -21.15 2.73 -15.90
N GLU A 135 -21.94 1.77 -16.30
CA GLU A 135 -23.41 1.89 -16.27
C GLU A 135 -23.94 2.07 -14.85
N PHE A 136 -23.27 1.46 -13.86
CA PHE A 136 -23.60 1.59 -12.45
C PHE A 136 -22.36 1.41 -11.57
N TYR A 137 -22.47 1.85 -10.32
CA TYR A 137 -21.50 1.65 -9.24
C TYR A 137 -22.05 0.69 -8.20
N ILE A 138 -21.17 0.05 -7.45
CA ILE A 138 -21.57 -0.87 -6.39
C ILE A 138 -22.11 -0.08 -5.19
N ASN A 139 -23.32 -0.42 -4.78
CA ASN A 139 -23.91 0.07 -3.54
C ASN A 139 -23.41 -0.74 -2.33
N TRP A 140 -22.67 -0.07 -1.45
CA TRP A 140 -22.13 -0.69 -0.23
C TRP A 140 -23.11 -0.67 0.95
N GLU A 141 -24.17 0.12 0.92
CA GLU A 141 -25.14 0.23 1.99
C GLU A 141 -26.04 -0.99 2.07
N THR A 142 -26.32 -1.61 0.93
CA THR A 142 -27.17 -2.82 0.86
C THR A 142 -26.42 -4.01 1.45
N LYS A 143 -27.06 -4.69 2.41
CA LYS A 143 -26.50 -5.87 3.08
C LYS A 143 -26.60 -7.11 2.22
N ILE A 144 -25.52 -7.88 2.15
CA ILE A 144 -25.51 -9.17 1.49
C ILE A 144 -26.23 -10.20 2.38
N ARG A 145 -27.20 -10.90 1.82
CA ARG A 145 -27.95 -11.98 2.50
C ARG A 145 -27.33 -13.33 2.15
N TRP A 146 -26.30 -13.73 2.92
CA TRP A 146 -25.57 -14.97 2.66
C TRP A 146 -26.42 -16.24 2.79
N ASP A 147 -27.49 -16.18 3.60
CA ASP A 147 -28.39 -17.28 3.91
C ASP A 147 -29.77 -17.07 3.25
N SER A 148 -29.82 -16.40 2.10
CA SER A 148 -31.07 -16.18 1.37
C SER A 148 -31.70 -17.50 0.89
N ASP A 149 -33.03 -17.64 1.05
CA ASP A 149 -33.80 -18.77 0.53
C ASP A 149 -34.16 -18.60 -0.95
N ASP A 150 -33.98 -17.40 -1.50
CA ASP A 150 -34.22 -17.10 -2.91
C ASP A 150 -33.22 -17.87 -3.80
N GLU A 151 -33.77 -18.64 -4.74
CA GLU A 151 -32.98 -19.50 -5.62
C GLU A 151 -32.15 -18.68 -6.60
N ASP A 152 -32.71 -17.62 -7.19
CA ASP A 152 -32.03 -16.76 -8.14
C ASP A 152 -30.87 -16.03 -7.45
N TYR A 153 -31.11 -15.53 -6.25
CA TYR A 153 -30.06 -14.89 -5.44
C TYR A 153 -28.92 -15.84 -5.09
N ARG A 154 -29.21 -17.09 -4.76
CA ARG A 154 -28.21 -18.13 -4.49
C ARG A 154 -27.43 -18.51 -5.75
N ASN A 155 -28.11 -18.56 -6.89
CA ASN A 155 -27.49 -18.88 -8.17
C ASN A 155 -26.52 -17.79 -8.60
N ASP A 156 -26.87 -16.51 -8.41
CA ASP A 156 -26.00 -15.38 -8.69
C ASP A 156 -24.71 -15.39 -7.84
N LEU A 157 -24.78 -15.87 -6.60
CA LEU A 157 -23.61 -16.04 -5.74
C LEU A 157 -22.82 -17.34 -5.98
N GLN A 158 -23.37 -18.29 -6.73
CA GLN A 158 -22.74 -19.60 -6.96
C GLN A 158 -21.30 -19.49 -7.52
N PRO A 159 -20.98 -18.54 -8.43
CA PRO A 159 -19.61 -18.38 -8.93
C PRO A 159 -18.56 -18.10 -7.86
N LEU A 160 -18.96 -17.58 -6.68
CA LEU A 160 -18.04 -17.29 -5.58
C LEU A 160 -17.65 -18.54 -4.78
N TYR A 161 -18.43 -19.59 -4.87
CA TYR A 161 -18.21 -20.81 -4.09
C TYR A 161 -17.38 -21.86 -4.83
N ILE A 162 -16.81 -22.77 -4.05
CA ILE A 162 -16.12 -23.95 -4.59
C ILE A 162 -17.13 -24.79 -5.38
N PRO A 163 -16.80 -25.25 -6.59
CA PRO A 163 -17.66 -26.14 -7.38
C PRO A 163 -18.03 -27.40 -6.59
N GLU A 164 -19.25 -27.92 -6.78
CA GLU A 164 -19.76 -29.06 -6.00
C GLU A 164 -18.84 -30.29 -6.06
N VAL A 165 -18.24 -30.53 -7.19
CA VAL A 165 -17.30 -31.66 -7.42
C VAL A 165 -16.05 -31.57 -6.55
N GLU A 166 -15.62 -30.36 -6.18
CA GLU A 166 -14.41 -30.10 -5.38
C GLU A 166 -14.71 -29.97 -3.88
N ARG A 167 -15.99 -29.96 -3.48
CA ARG A 167 -16.38 -29.72 -2.08
C ARG A 167 -16.05 -30.90 -1.19
N PHE A 168 -15.36 -30.61 -0.09
CA PHE A 168 -15.13 -31.57 0.97
C PHE A 168 -16.39 -31.73 1.83
N TYR A 169 -16.86 -32.96 2.02
CA TYR A 169 -18.12 -33.28 2.73
C TYR A 169 -19.34 -32.43 2.28
N ASN A 170 -19.42 -32.11 1.01
CA ASN A 170 -20.52 -31.31 0.44
C ASN A 170 -20.74 -29.94 1.11
N ARG A 171 -19.76 -29.44 1.86
CA ARG A 171 -19.84 -28.13 2.52
C ARG A 171 -19.67 -27.00 1.52
N LYS A 172 -20.62 -26.08 1.51
CA LYS A 172 -20.56 -24.86 0.71
C LYS A 172 -19.51 -23.93 1.34
N GLN A 173 -18.42 -23.68 0.62
CA GLN A 173 -17.31 -22.82 1.07
C GLN A 173 -16.95 -21.85 -0.05
N ILE A 174 -16.53 -20.66 0.34
CA ILE A 174 -16.03 -19.64 -0.60
C ILE A 174 -14.73 -20.13 -1.20
N ASP A 175 -14.58 -19.97 -2.51
CA ASP A 175 -13.38 -20.29 -3.23
C ASP A 175 -12.34 -19.17 -3.06
N THR A 176 -11.38 -19.39 -2.19
CA THR A 176 -10.33 -18.41 -1.89
C THR A 176 -9.47 -18.05 -3.10
N ARG A 177 -9.38 -18.94 -4.11
CA ARG A 177 -8.68 -18.70 -5.37
C ARG A 177 -9.30 -17.57 -6.20
N LYS A 178 -10.58 -17.25 -5.95
CA LYS A 178 -11.33 -16.20 -6.66
C LYS A 178 -11.30 -14.85 -5.96
N LEU A 179 -10.74 -14.78 -4.76
CA LEU A 179 -10.63 -13.54 -3.99
C LEU A 179 -9.47 -12.70 -4.53
N ASN A 180 -9.68 -12.15 -5.71
CA ASN A 180 -8.70 -11.33 -6.39
C ASN A 180 -9.03 -9.85 -6.20
N TYR A 181 -8.06 -9.11 -5.70
CA TYR A 181 -8.10 -7.66 -5.55
C TYR A 181 -7.38 -7.02 -6.74
N GLU A 182 -8.06 -6.09 -7.34
CA GLU A 182 -7.57 -5.32 -8.46
C GLU A 182 -7.28 -3.90 -7.99
N TYR A 183 -6.06 -3.44 -8.23
CA TYR A 183 -5.66 -2.08 -7.88
C TYR A 183 -4.73 -1.50 -8.94
N TYR A 184 -4.58 -0.20 -8.88
CA TYR A 184 -3.77 0.55 -9.82
C TYR A 184 -2.61 1.22 -9.09
N ARG A 185 -1.46 1.22 -9.70
CA ARG A 185 -0.27 1.88 -9.19
C ARG A 185 0.44 2.68 -10.26
N ILE A 186 1.21 3.65 -9.84
CA ILE A 186 2.05 4.44 -10.74
C ILE A 186 3.40 3.73 -10.87
N ASP A 187 3.80 3.44 -12.11
CA ASP A 187 5.19 3.06 -12.40
C ASP A 187 6.05 4.33 -12.37
N ILE A 188 6.82 4.49 -11.29
CA ILE A 188 7.63 5.67 -11.04
C ILE A 188 8.70 5.85 -12.12
N ARG A 189 9.25 4.76 -12.67
CA ARG A 189 10.26 4.81 -13.74
C ARG A 189 9.68 5.39 -15.02
N LEU A 190 8.49 4.96 -15.38
CA LEU A 190 7.78 5.49 -16.55
C LEU A 190 7.28 6.91 -16.31
N ALA A 191 6.73 7.18 -15.13
CA ALA A 191 6.27 8.53 -14.77
C ALA A 191 7.42 9.56 -14.77
N ALA A 192 8.62 9.15 -14.38
CA ALA A 192 9.80 10.00 -14.34
C ALA A 192 10.41 10.31 -15.73
N GLN A 193 10.02 9.58 -16.77
CA GLN A 193 10.52 9.83 -18.12
C GLN A 193 10.17 11.24 -18.59
N LYS A 194 11.14 11.89 -19.25
CA LYS A 194 10.95 13.26 -19.78
C LYS A 194 9.77 13.38 -20.75
N SER A 195 9.49 12.34 -21.52
CA SER A 195 8.34 12.26 -22.43
C SER A 195 6.99 12.31 -21.74
N ASN A 196 6.92 11.81 -20.50
CA ASN A 196 5.67 11.71 -19.73
C ASN A 196 5.48 12.89 -18.76
N ARG A 197 6.40 13.87 -18.81
CA ARG A 197 6.33 15.05 -17.96
C ARG A 197 5.21 15.97 -18.39
N PHE A 198 4.38 16.38 -17.43
CA PHE A 198 3.40 17.45 -17.67
C PHE A 198 4.13 18.79 -17.91
N ILE A 199 3.81 19.44 -19.03
CA ILE A 199 4.35 20.76 -19.41
C ILE A 199 3.17 21.72 -19.56
N PRO A 200 2.91 22.60 -18.59
CA PRO A 200 1.68 23.37 -18.50
C PRO A 200 1.46 24.39 -19.63
N ASN A 201 2.51 24.80 -20.33
CA ASN A 201 2.46 25.88 -21.33
C ASN A 201 2.75 25.40 -22.76
N LYS A 202 2.72 24.11 -23.05
CA LYS A 202 2.81 23.63 -24.43
C LYS A 202 1.46 23.60 -25.10
N SER A 203 1.46 23.97 -26.38
CA SER A 203 0.30 23.77 -27.21
C SER A 203 -0.15 22.31 -27.18
N PRO A 204 -1.44 22.04 -26.98
CA PRO A 204 -1.97 20.68 -26.95
C PRO A 204 -1.52 19.85 -28.14
N ASP A 205 -1.59 20.41 -29.35
CA ASP A 205 -1.30 19.70 -30.59
C ASP A 205 0.12 19.12 -30.69
N VAL A 206 1.10 19.85 -30.16
CA VAL A 206 2.50 19.36 -30.17
C VAL A 206 2.76 18.31 -29.09
N TRP A 207 2.02 18.44 -27.99
CA TRP A 207 2.12 17.47 -26.90
C TRP A 207 1.44 16.16 -27.26
N ASP A 208 0.26 16.25 -27.84
CA ASP A 208 -0.57 15.09 -28.17
C ASP A 208 0.14 14.19 -29.19
N ALA A 209 0.69 14.76 -30.26
CA ALA A 209 1.41 14.00 -31.27
C ALA A 209 2.65 13.28 -30.68
N ALA A 210 3.44 13.96 -29.85
CA ALA A 210 4.62 13.37 -29.22
C ALA A 210 4.26 12.31 -28.18
N HIS A 211 3.13 12.50 -27.51
CA HIS A 211 2.67 11.59 -26.47
C HIS A 211 2.02 10.33 -27.06
N GLU A 212 1.22 10.47 -28.10
CA GLU A 212 0.67 9.33 -28.83
C GLU A 212 1.76 8.46 -29.45
N TYR A 213 2.79 9.11 -30.03
CA TYR A 213 3.94 8.39 -30.56
C TYR A 213 4.62 7.54 -29.47
N LYS A 214 4.89 8.13 -28.29
CA LYS A 214 5.51 7.43 -27.16
C LYS A 214 4.62 6.35 -26.55
N LYS A 215 3.33 6.60 -26.48
CA LYS A 215 2.35 5.63 -26.02
C LYS A 215 2.30 4.41 -26.94
N ALA A 216 2.30 4.62 -28.24
CA ALA A 216 2.33 3.55 -29.22
C ALA A 216 3.61 2.72 -29.11
N GLU A 217 4.78 3.37 -28.94
CA GLU A 217 6.07 2.71 -28.74
C GLU A 217 6.06 1.87 -27.47
N TYR A 218 5.55 2.41 -26.37
CA TYR A 218 5.50 1.72 -25.08
C TYR A 218 4.53 0.55 -25.10
N ASN A 219 3.30 0.76 -25.58
CA ASN A 219 2.28 -0.26 -25.59
C ASN A 219 2.62 -1.46 -26.47
N ASN A 220 3.46 -1.28 -27.47
CA ASN A 220 3.81 -2.31 -28.41
C ASN A 220 5.17 -2.99 -28.11
N GLY A 221 5.94 -2.43 -27.17
CA GLY A 221 7.27 -2.97 -26.84
C GLY A 221 8.20 -3.07 -28.04
N ILE A 222 7.87 -2.38 -29.13
CA ILE A 222 8.49 -2.49 -30.44
C ILE A 222 8.82 -1.11 -30.95
N THR A 223 9.90 -1.02 -31.63
CA THR A 223 10.22 0.15 -32.43
C THR A 223 9.13 0.42 -33.44
N LEU A 224 8.65 1.64 -33.46
CA LEU A 224 7.55 2.13 -34.27
C LEU A 224 7.72 1.96 -35.79
N ASN A 225 8.74 1.27 -36.23
CA ASN A 225 9.12 1.14 -37.63
C ASN A 225 8.67 -0.13 -38.31
N ASP A 226 7.68 -0.84 -37.76
CA ASP A 226 7.13 -2.03 -38.43
C ASP A 226 6.23 -1.70 -39.63
N GLY A 227 6.01 -0.44 -39.88
CA GLY A 227 5.32 0.01 -41.07
C GLY A 227 6.26 0.07 -42.26
N GLN A 228 6.25 -0.90 -43.12
CA GLN A 228 6.64 -0.70 -44.50
C GLN A 228 5.76 0.45 -45.02
N ASN A 229 6.37 1.61 -45.28
CA ASN A 229 5.78 2.82 -45.87
C ASN A 229 5.49 4.01 -44.92
N GLY A 230 6.15 4.12 -43.78
CA GLY A 230 6.08 5.35 -42.99
C GLY A 230 4.73 5.62 -42.33
N GLN A 231 3.85 4.65 -42.31
CA GLN A 231 2.67 4.67 -41.43
C GLN A 231 3.03 4.09 -40.07
N PRO A 232 2.48 4.63 -38.97
CA PRO A 232 2.60 4.02 -37.67
C PRO A 232 2.19 2.56 -37.79
N GLY A 233 3.06 1.64 -37.38
CA GLY A 233 2.77 0.22 -37.39
C GLY A 233 1.47 -0.05 -36.65
N THR A 234 0.63 -0.92 -37.18
CA THR A 234 -0.48 -1.48 -36.43
C THR A 234 0.07 -2.06 -35.11
N PRO A 235 -0.56 -1.79 -33.98
CA PRO A 235 -0.14 -2.33 -32.71
C PRO A 235 0.03 -3.84 -32.84
N THR A 236 1.27 -4.28 -32.87
CA THR A 236 1.57 -5.70 -32.80
C THR A 236 1.46 -6.14 -31.35
N THR A 237 1.06 -7.37 -31.17
CA THR A 237 1.02 -7.98 -29.85
C THR A 237 2.38 -7.82 -29.16
N PRO A 238 2.48 -7.29 -27.95
CA PRO A 238 3.75 -7.11 -27.27
C PRO A 238 4.53 -8.38 -27.21
N VAL A 239 5.82 -8.22 -27.37
CA VAL A 239 6.75 -9.34 -27.32
C VAL A 239 6.69 -9.99 -25.94
N GLY A 240 6.31 -11.25 -25.95
CA GLY A 240 6.27 -12.06 -24.73
C GLY A 240 4.96 -12.08 -24.02
N ASP A 241 3.97 -11.40 -24.56
CA ASP A 241 2.68 -11.47 -24.03
C ASP A 241 1.63 -11.87 -24.98
N PRO A 242 0.98 -12.97 -24.73
CA PRO A 242 -0.32 -13.19 -25.26
C PRO A 242 -1.17 -11.98 -24.91
N ALA A 243 -1.97 -11.53 -25.87
CA ALA A 243 -2.85 -10.34 -25.83
C ALA A 243 -3.46 -9.98 -24.47
N LYS A 244 -3.45 -10.89 -23.57
CA LYS A 244 -3.83 -10.76 -22.17
C LYS A 244 -2.90 -9.89 -21.35
N ASP A 245 -1.59 -9.94 -21.55
CA ASP A 245 -0.65 -9.15 -20.76
C ASP A 245 -0.71 -7.69 -21.19
N ASN A 246 -1.12 -7.43 -22.42
CA ASN A 246 -1.40 -6.09 -22.88
C ASN A 246 -2.46 -5.39 -22.09
N LYS A 247 -3.45 -6.15 -21.66
CA LYS A 247 -4.48 -5.63 -20.78
C LYS A 247 -3.92 -5.29 -19.42
N THR A 248 -2.81 -5.90 -19.04
CA THR A 248 -2.13 -5.64 -17.78
C THR A 248 -1.05 -4.57 -17.88
N LEU A 249 -0.53 -4.31 -19.07
CA LEU A 249 0.63 -3.42 -19.28
C LEU A 249 0.30 -2.04 -19.85
N GLY A 250 -0.91 -1.61 -19.86
CA GLY A 250 -1.13 -0.25 -20.26
C GLY A 250 -2.38 0.05 -21.07
N THR A 251 -3.10 -0.93 -21.51
CA THR A 251 -4.47 -0.69 -21.95
C THR A 251 -5.36 -0.64 -20.73
N TYR A 252 -5.34 0.52 -20.13
CA TYR A 252 -6.13 0.83 -19.00
C TYR A 252 -7.56 1.07 -19.46
N ASN A 253 -8.47 0.24 -19.00
CA ASN A 253 -9.88 0.45 -19.27
C ASN A 253 -10.51 1.16 -18.06
N VAL A 254 -10.85 2.43 -18.23
CA VAL A 254 -11.47 3.24 -17.16
C VAL A 254 -12.73 2.58 -16.60
N LYS A 255 -13.47 1.84 -17.42
CA LYS A 255 -14.64 1.08 -16.96
C LYS A 255 -14.32 0.04 -15.90
N ASP A 256 -13.14 -0.54 -15.95
CA ASP A 256 -12.72 -1.56 -14.99
C ASP A 256 -12.35 -0.97 -13.61
N GLN A 257 -11.98 0.32 -13.55
CA GLN A 257 -11.61 0.97 -12.29
C GLN A 257 -12.77 1.20 -11.36
N VAL A 258 -13.85 1.63 -11.93
CA VAL A 258 -14.99 2.13 -11.17
C VAL A 258 -15.75 0.98 -10.54
N SER A 259 -15.65 -0.19 -11.13
CA SER A 259 -16.37 -1.38 -10.66
C SER A 259 -15.82 -1.98 -9.36
N VAL A 260 -14.68 -1.53 -8.84
CA VAL A 260 -14.03 -2.17 -7.67
C VAL A 260 -14.01 -1.26 -6.43
N GLY A 261 -14.76 -0.16 -6.42
CA GLY A 261 -14.76 0.77 -5.29
C GLY A 261 -13.44 1.52 -5.10
N GLN A 262 -12.63 1.60 -6.12
CA GLN A 262 -11.45 2.49 -6.15
C GLN A 262 -11.89 3.91 -6.51
N GLY A 263 -12.78 4.43 -5.72
CA GLY A 263 -13.62 5.59 -6.04
C GLY A 263 -12.89 6.83 -6.36
N ASN A 264 -11.74 7.08 -6.68
CA ASN A 264 -11.21 8.41 -7.03
C ASN A 264 -9.99 8.42 -7.97
N TYR A 265 -9.52 7.28 -8.43
CA TYR A 265 -8.45 7.25 -9.42
C TYR A 265 -9.01 7.23 -10.86
N ILE A 266 -9.95 8.12 -11.14
CA ILE A 266 -10.35 8.33 -12.51
C ILE A 266 -9.22 9.08 -13.20
N LEU A 267 -8.63 8.38 -14.14
CA LEU A 267 -7.66 8.98 -15.04
C LEU A 267 -8.36 9.99 -15.92
N ARG A 268 -8.23 11.24 -15.57
CA ARG A 268 -8.64 12.33 -16.44
C ARG A 268 -7.48 12.71 -17.35
N GLU A 269 -7.78 12.77 -18.62
CA GLU A 269 -6.94 13.54 -19.52
C GLU A 269 -6.93 14.99 -19.02
N ARG A 270 -5.83 15.41 -18.47
CA ARG A 270 -5.57 16.82 -18.19
C ARG A 270 -4.66 17.35 -19.29
N ASN A 271 -5.18 18.28 -20.08
CA ASN A 271 -4.43 18.94 -21.14
C ASN A 271 -3.83 17.95 -22.17
N GLY A 272 -4.59 16.95 -22.59
CA GLY A 272 -4.16 16.01 -23.61
C GLY A 272 -3.11 14.97 -23.17
N VAL A 273 -2.70 14.94 -21.90
CA VAL A 273 -1.75 13.95 -21.40
C VAL A 273 -2.48 12.74 -20.86
N ASP A 274 -2.39 11.65 -21.56
CA ASP A 274 -2.89 10.36 -21.11
C ASP A 274 -1.94 9.76 -20.06
N ARG A 275 -2.42 9.65 -18.82
CA ARG A 275 -1.66 9.07 -17.71
C ARG A 275 -1.65 7.54 -17.71
N SER A 276 -2.44 6.90 -18.57
CA SER A 276 -2.52 5.44 -18.66
C SER A 276 -1.18 4.80 -18.99
N VAL A 277 -0.27 5.52 -19.62
CA VAL A 277 1.07 5.05 -20.01
C VAL A 277 1.91 4.60 -18.81
N PHE A 278 1.77 5.24 -17.66
CA PHE A 278 2.56 4.95 -16.46
C PHE A 278 1.73 4.44 -15.28
N ILE A 279 0.45 4.14 -15.52
CA ILE A 279 -0.40 3.51 -14.52
C ILE A 279 -0.56 2.04 -14.87
N VAL A 280 -0.12 1.20 -13.95
CA VAL A 280 -0.16 -0.25 -14.09
C VAL A 280 -1.29 -0.81 -13.24
N LYS A 281 -2.07 -1.71 -13.82
CA LYS A 281 -3.10 -2.47 -13.14
C LYS A 281 -2.50 -3.77 -12.63
N ASP A 282 -2.56 -3.99 -11.34
CA ASP A 282 -2.17 -5.25 -10.70
C ASP A 282 -3.41 -6.00 -10.21
N ILE A 283 -3.43 -7.31 -10.39
CA ILE A 283 -4.46 -8.20 -9.87
C ILE A 283 -3.77 -9.22 -8.98
N ILE A 284 -4.19 -9.29 -7.73
CA ILE A 284 -3.57 -10.18 -6.75
C ILE A 284 -4.62 -10.94 -5.94
N ASN A 285 -4.38 -12.22 -5.71
CA ASN A 285 -5.17 -12.97 -4.76
C ASN A 285 -4.82 -12.49 -3.34
N VAL A 286 -5.84 -12.15 -2.55
CA VAL A 286 -5.65 -11.56 -1.22
C VAL A 286 -5.59 -12.57 -0.09
N TYR A 287 -5.97 -13.83 -0.35
CA TYR A 287 -6.02 -14.82 0.72
C TYR A 287 -4.60 -15.27 1.10
N PRO A 288 -4.23 -15.26 2.39
CA PRO A 288 -2.92 -15.72 2.82
C PRO A 288 -2.68 -17.19 2.47
N ASP A 289 -1.43 -17.55 2.22
CA ASP A 289 -1.05 -18.95 2.05
C ASP A 289 -1.08 -19.68 3.40
N THR A 290 -2.16 -20.38 3.65
CA THR A 290 -2.32 -21.19 4.87
C THR A 290 -1.41 -22.42 4.92
N LEU A 291 -0.88 -22.84 3.76
CA LEU A 291 0.09 -23.94 3.68
C LEU A 291 1.51 -23.53 4.04
N ALA A 292 1.76 -22.22 4.25
CA ALA A 292 3.09 -21.73 4.63
C ALA A 292 3.62 -22.43 5.91
N TRP A 293 2.73 -22.77 6.84
CA TRP A 293 3.09 -23.55 8.05
C TRP A 293 3.55 -24.97 7.72
N VAL A 294 2.90 -25.64 6.78
CA VAL A 294 3.23 -27.01 6.37
C VAL A 294 4.56 -27.04 5.62
N HIS A 295 4.87 -26.01 4.84
CA HIS A 295 6.16 -25.91 4.14
C HIS A 295 7.34 -25.89 5.10
N ASP A 296 7.20 -25.24 6.24
CA ASP A 296 8.26 -25.17 7.24
C ASP A 296 8.21 -26.35 8.22
N TYR A 297 7.02 -26.94 8.45
CA TYR A 297 6.78 -28.05 9.39
C TYR A 297 5.94 -29.15 8.74
N THR A 298 6.57 -29.96 7.94
CA THR A 298 5.93 -31.00 7.11
C THR A 298 5.08 -32.01 7.90
N TYR A 299 5.38 -32.19 9.19
CA TYR A 299 4.66 -33.13 10.07
C TYR A 299 3.55 -32.47 10.90
N SER A 300 3.36 -31.18 10.79
CA SER A 300 2.44 -30.39 11.65
C SER A 300 1.09 -30.08 10.97
N PHE A 301 0.67 -30.83 9.98
CA PHE A 301 -0.53 -30.53 9.18
C PHE A 301 -1.85 -30.61 9.98
N ASN A 302 -1.86 -31.28 11.14
CA ASN A 302 -3.03 -31.37 12.02
C ASN A 302 -3.01 -30.39 13.20
N GLU A 303 -1.97 -29.58 13.34
CA GLU A 303 -1.91 -28.61 14.42
C GLU A 303 -2.90 -27.45 14.18
N PRO A 304 -3.49 -26.88 15.25
CA PRO A 304 -4.43 -25.76 15.14
C PRO A 304 -3.84 -24.56 14.40
N LEU A 305 -2.54 -24.27 14.58
CA LEU A 305 -1.84 -23.20 13.86
C LEU A 305 -1.86 -23.41 12.34
N THR A 306 -1.67 -24.65 11.88
CA THR A 306 -1.68 -24.94 10.45
C THR A 306 -3.05 -24.77 9.83
N ASN A 307 -4.10 -25.22 10.54
CA ASN A 307 -5.45 -25.29 9.98
C ASN A 307 -6.29 -24.04 10.25
N MET A 308 -6.04 -23.33 11.35
CA MET A 308 -6.95 -22.32 11.89
C MET A 308 -6.34 -20.95 12.10
N TYR A 309 -5.04 -20.79 11.94
CA TYR A 309 -4.31 -19.59 12.33
C TYR A 309 -4.91 -18.29 11.77
N PHE A 310 -5.28 -18.29 10.51
CA PHE A 310 -5.79 -17.07 9.88
C PHE A 310 -7.25 -16.76 10.24
N TRP A 311 -8.10 -17.77 10.38
CA TRP A 311 -9.54 -17.52 10.47
C TRP A 311 -10.14 -17.70 11.87
N HIS A 312 -9.44 -18.36 12.80
CA HIS A 312 -10.00 -18.64 14.12
C HIS A 312 -9.85 -17.42 15.05
N PRO A 313 -10.91 -17.02 15.78
CA PRO A 313 -10.91 -15.85 16.66
C PRO A 313 -9.82 -15.84 17.73
N ALA A 314 -9.34 -17.01 18.18
CA ALA A 314 -8.25 -17.10 19.15
C ALA A 314 -6.94 -16.46 18.65
N TYR A 315 -6.77 -16.36 17.33
CA TYR A 315 -5.58 -15.76 16.70
C TYR A 315 -5.86 -14.38 16.10
N ASP A 316 -6.96 -13.73 16.48
CA ASP A 316 -7.34 -12.42 15.95
C ASP A 316 -6.24 -11.36 16.08
N ASN A 317 -5.63 -11.33 17.25
CA ASN A 317 -4.60 -10.35 17.60
C ASN A 317 -3.17 -10.93 17.50
N TYR A 318 -2.99 -11.96 16.71
CA TYR A 318 -1.68 -12.47 16.33
C TYR A 318 -1.28 -11.88 14.97
N PRO A 319 0.01 -11.71 14.67
CA PRO A 319 0.45 -11.11 13.42
C PRO A 319 0.01 -11.95 12.22
N VAL A 320 -0.41 -11.31 11.16
CA VAL A 320 -0.68 -12.02 9.90
C VAL A 320 0.60 -12.56 9.31
N VAL A 321 0.59 -13.82 8.89
CA VAL A 321 1.70 -14.50 8.21
C VAL A 321 1.19 -15.28 6.99
N GLY A 322 2.10 -15.82 6.21
CA GLY A 322 1.71 -16.50 4.97
C GLY A 322 1.31 -15.53 3.86
N ILE A 323 1.87 -14.32 3.90
CA ILE A 323 1.61 -13.27 2.92
C ILE A 323 2.85 -12.92 2.12
N THR A 324 2.66 -12.68 0.84
CA THR A 324 3.70 -12.18 -0.06
C THR A 324 3.88 -10.67 0.09
N TRP A 325 5.01 -10.16 -0.37
CA TRP A 325 5.27 -8.72 -0.41
C TRP A 325 4.21 -7.95 -1.23
N LYS A 326 3.76 -8.56 -2.34
CA LYS A 326 2.70 -7.97 -3.19
C LYS A 326 1.36 -7.88 -2.44
N GLN A 327 1.03 -8.89 -1.65
CA GLN A 327 -0.19 -8.89 -0.82
C GLN A 327 -0.12 -7.83 0.30
N ALA A 328 1.03 -7.70 0.96
CA ALA A 328 1.24 -6.66 1.97
C ALA A 328 1.08 -5.25 1.37
N ARG A 329 1.65 -5.00 0.18
CA ARG A 329 1.45 -3.75 -0.55
C ARG A 329 -0.02 -3.53 -0.95
N ALA A 330 -0.70 -4.56 -1.42
CA ALA A 330 -2.11 -4.47 -1.79
C ALA A 330 -2.99 -4.09 -0.58
N PHE A 331 -2.70 -4.63 0.60
CA PHE A 331 -3.34 -4.22 1.85
C PHE A 331 -3.12 -2.73 2.15
N SER A 332 -1.89 -2.25 2.01
CA SER A 332 -1.57 -0.83 2.24
C SER A 332 -2.39 0.09 1.34
N ILE A 333 -2.50 -0.26 0.06
CA ILE A 333 -3.30 0.50 -0.92
C ILE A 333 -4.79 0.46 -0.56
N TRP A 334 -5.33 -0.70 -0.19
CA TRP A 334 -6.71 -0.83 0.25
C TRP A 334 -7.00 0.01 1.49
N ARG A 335 -6.11 0.00 2.50
CA ARG A 335 -6.24 0.83 3.71
C ARG A 335 -6.24 2.32 3.38
N SER A 336 -5.41 2.74 2.41
CA SER A 336 -5.37 4.12 1.90
C SER A 336 -6.70 4.53 1.28
N LEU A 337 -7.26 3.66 0.43
CA LEU A 337 -8.56 3.90 -0.19
C LEU A 337 -9.67 4.05 0.85
N LEU A 338 -9.69 3.19 1.86
CA LEU A 338 -10.68 3.23 2.94
C LEU A 338 -10.63 4.57 3.69
N LEU A 339 -9.45 5.00 4.09
CA LEU A 339 -9.26 6.24 4.80
C LEU A 339 -9.62 7.45 3.93
N ASN A 340 -9.11 7.52 2.70
CA ASN A 340 -9.34 8.64 1.82
C ASN A 340 -10.82 8.75 1.40
N ASN A 341 -11.50 7.63 1.18
CA ASN A 341 -12.96 7.64 0.92
C ASN A 341 -13.75 8.17 2.12
N TYR A 342 -13.36 7.79 3.35
CA TYR A 342 -13.98 8.33 4.56
C TYR A 342 -13.74 9.85 4.70
N LEU A 343 -12.52 10.31 4.46
CA LEU A 343 -12.19 11.74 4.53
C LEU A 343 -12.95 12.56 3.49
N ILE A 344 -13.04 12.07 2.25
CA ILE A 344 -13.82 12.70 1.19
C ILE A 344 -15.31 12.75 1.55
N GLY A 345 -15.88 11.64 2.02
CA GLY A 345 -17.28 11.57 2.45
C GLY A 345 -17.60 12.51 3.62
N SER A 346 -16.61 12.82 4.46
CA SER A 346 -16.73 13.79 5.55
C SER A 346 -16.33 15.23 5.15
N GLY A 347 -16.04 15.48 3.87
CA GLY A 347 -15.66 16.81 3.36
C GLY A 347 -14.26 17.26 3.78
N GLN A 348 -13.40 16.32 4.18
CA GLN A 348 -12.02 16.60 4.58
C GLN A 348 -11.05 16.38 3.41
N SER A 349 -9.87 16.96 3.53
CA SER A 349 -8.79 16.75 2.56
C SER A 349 -8.22 15.34 2.65
N ILE A 350 -7.85 14.77 1.52
CA ILE A 350 -7.15 13.50 1.45
C ILE A 350 -5.75 13.59 2.06
N VAL A 351 -5.28 12.47 2.58
CA VAL A 351 -3.93 12.31 3.14
C VAL A 351 -3.08 11.42 2.23
N ASN A 352 -1.77 11.32 2.55
CA ASN A 352 -0.87 10.42 1.85
C ASN A 352 -1.27 8.96 2.04
N ASP A 353 -0.88 8.13 1.07
CA ASP A 353 -1.17 6.71 1.10
C ASP A 353 -0.35 5.98 2.18
N PHE A 354 -0.98 4.97 2.77
CA PHE A 354 -0.25 3.96 3.53
C PHE A 354 0.65 3.16 2.58
N ARG A 355 1.80 2.78 3.07
CA ARG A 355 2.79 2.00 2.34
C ARG A 355 3.60 1.14 3.30
N LEU A 356 4.37 0.22 2.77
CA LEU A 356 5.39 -0.47 3.55
C LEU A 356 6.49 0.53 3.95
N PRO A 357 7.10 0.37 5.13
CA PRO A 357 8.23 1.20 5.55
C PRO A 357 9.41 1.02 4.60
N THR A 358 10.18 2.08 4.40
CA THR A 358 11.53 1.91 3.86
C THR A 358 12.41 1.25 4.92
N GLU A 359 13.47 0.63 4.49
CA GLU A 359 14.43 0.00 5.40
C GLU A 359 14.98 0.99 6.43
N ALA A 360 15.24 2.23 6.01
CA ALA A 360 15.72 3.30 6.89
C ALA A 360 14.66 3.77 7.90
N GLU A 361 13.41 3.92 7.48
CA GLU A 361 12.30 4.26 8.38
C GLU A 361 12.08 3.16 9.41
N TRP A 362 12.12 1.91 8.96
CA TRP A 362 11.96 0.76 9.86
C TRP A 362 13.06 0.73 10.92
N GLU A 363 14.34 0.86 10.52
CA GLU A 363 15.47 0.83 11.45
C GLU A 363 15.47 2.03 12.39
N TYR A 364 15.15 3.22 11.89
CA TYR A 364 15.01 4.43 12.70
C TYR A 364 13.93 4.26 13.78
N ALA A 365 12.77 3.75 13.39
CA ALA A 365 11.68 3.46 14.31
C ALA A 365 12.05 2.36 15.34
N ALA A 366 12.72 1.30 14.89
CA ALA A 366 13.16 0.22 15.75
C ALA A 366 14.16 0.66 16.82
N ARG A 367 15.06 1.57 16.47
CA ARG A 367 16.05 2.12 17.43
C ARG A 367 15.42 2.99 18.52
N GLY A 368 14.21 3.51 18.34
CA GLY A 368 13.51 4.28 19.37
C GLY A 368 14.27 5.52 19.86
N GLY A 369 15.12 6.14 19.00
CA GLY A 369 16.00 7.25 19.41
C GLY A 369 17.33 6.85 20.02
N LEU A 370 17.57 5.57 20.29
CA LEU A 370 18.83 5.07 20.85
C LEU A 370 19.92 5.00 19.77
N LYS A 371 21.06 5.59 20.05
CA LYS A 371 22.20 5.61 19.11
C LYS A 371 22.92 4.26 19.15
N LEU A 372 23.14 3.65 18.00
CA LEU A 372 23.92 2.42 17.81
C LEU A 372 23.47 1.24 18.68
N SER A 373 22.25 1.29 19.22
CA SER A 373 21.71 0.19 20.02
C SER A 373 21.49 -1.06 19.17
N PRO A 374 22.01 -2.22 19.56
CA PRO A 374 21.77 -3.46 18.83
C PRO A 374 20.31 -3.91 18.88
N TYR A 375 19.59 -3.62 19.95
CA TYR A 375 18.19 -4.02 20.13
C TYR A 375 17.27 -2.82 20.44
N PRO A 376 15.97 -2.92 20.17
CA PRO A 376 15.01 -1.84 20.40
C PRO A 376 14.90 -1.38 21.86
N TRP A 377 15.19 -2.23 22.80
CA TRP A 377 15.15 -1.96 24.26
C TRP A 377 16.48 -1.39 24.81
N GLY A 378 17.48 -1.19 23.96
CA GLY A 378 18.82 -0.74 24.38
C GLY A 378 19.67 -1.86 24.99
N GLY A 379 20.99 -1.69 24.90
CA GLY A 379 21.94 -2.63 25.44
C GLY A 379 22.13 -3.91 24.61
N PRO A 380 23.14 -4.73 24.94
CA PRO A 380 23.54 -5.90 24.14
C PRO A 380 22.80 -7.19 24.50
N TYR A 381 21.97 -7.17 25.55
CA TYR A 381 21.39 -8.39 26.10
C TYR A 381 19.97 -8.62 25.58
N ILE A 382 19.66 -9.88 25.26
CA ILE A 382 18.33 -10.34 24.84
C ILE A 382 17.46 -10.77 26.03
N ARG A 383 18.01 -10.69 27.24
CA ARG A 383 17.30 -10.97 28.50
C ARG A 383 17.38 -9.78 29.44
N ASN A 384 16.33 -9.56 30.20
CA ASN A 384 16.31 -8.56 31.27
C ASN A 384 17.07 -9.06 32.53
N ALA A 385 17.18 -8.19 33.52
CA ALA A 385 17.84 -8.51 34.78
C ALA A 385 17.21 -9.68 35.57
N ARG A 386 15.98 -10.03 35.26
CA ARG A 386 15.27 -11.18 35.86
C ARG A 386 15.49 -12.48 35.08
N GLY A 387 16.18 -12.43 33.93
CA GLY A 387 16.43 -13.56 33.06
C GLY A 387 15.37 -13.79 31.99
N CYS A 388 14.27 -13.01 31.96
CA CYS A 388 13.21 -13.14 30.96
C CYS A 388 13.68 -12.65 29.60
N PHE A 389 13.25 -13.30 28.52
CA PHE A 389 13.48 -12.85 27.16
C PHE A 389 12.73 -11.53 26.86
N LEU A 390 13.33 -10.68 26.05
CA LEU A 390 12.79 -9.38 25.68
C LEU A 390 12.10 -9.38 24.28
N GLY A 391 12.13 -10.51 23.60
CA GLY A 391 11.48 -10.71 22.31
C GLY A 391 11.22 -12.19 22.06
N ASN A 392 10.36 -12.48 21.07
CA ASN A 392 10.04 -13.84 20.67
C ASN A 392 10.98 -14.30 19.54
N PHE A 393 11.88 -15.21 19.84
CA PHE A 393 12.89 -15.73 18.92
C PHE A 393 13.28 -17.15 19.29
N LYS A 394 14.12 -17.78 18.48
CA LYS A 394 14.66 -19.12 18.73
C LYS A 394 15.91 -19.06 19.62
N PRO A 395 15.81 -19.30 20.94
CA PRO A 395 16.99 -19.39 21.79
C PRO A 395 17.73 -20.70 21.48
N MET A 396 19.01 -20.62 21.16
CA MET A 396 19.80 -21.80 20.77
C MET A 396 19.96 -22.82 21.89
N ARG A 397 19.75 -22.43 23.16
CA ARG A 397 19.85 -23.26 24.34
C ARG A 397 18.75 -22.91 25.34
N GLY A 398 18.26 -23.89 26.07
CA GLY A 398 17.23 -23.74 27.10
C GLY A 398 15.83 -24.08 26.61
N SER A 399 14.83 -23.74 27.40
CA SER A 399 13.43 -23.90 27.04
C SER A 399 13.01 -22.82 26.05
N TYR A 400 12.41 -23.22 24.94
CA TYR A 400 11.94 -22.31 23.91
C TYR A 400 10.69 -21.53 24.33
N ILE A 401 10.00 -22.00 25.34
CA ILE A 401 8.71 -21.48 25.78
C ILE A 401 8.77 -20.76 27.15
N ASP A 402 9.97 -20.60 27.73
CA ASP A 402 10.10 -20.06 29.08
C ASP A 402 9.48 -18.67 29.26
N ASP A 403 9.68 -17.76 28.29
CA ASP A 403 9.24 -16.37 28.36
C ASP A 403 8.55 -15.90 27.06
N GLY A 404 8.22 -16.81 26.15
CA GLY A 404 7.68 -16.47 24.83
C GLY A 404 6.86 -17.59 24.22
N GLY A 405 6.46 -17.37 23.00
CA GLY A 405 5.76 -18.37 22.21
C GLY A 405 6.74 -19.32 21.51
N PHE A 406 6.29 -20.54 21.31
CA PHE A 406 7.00 -21.49 20.46
C PHE A 406 6.93 -21.09 18.97
N HIS A 407 5.86 -20.38 18.60
CA HIS A 407 5.61 -19.77 17.30
C HIS A 407 5.30 -18.29 17.48
N THR A 408 4.49 -17.71 16.62
CA THR A 408 3.99 -16.34 16.77
C THR A 408 3.25 -16.14 18.09
N VAL A 409 3.32 -14.93 18.62
CA VAL A 409 2.62 -14.52 19.85
C VAL A 409 1.74 -13.30 19.56
N TYR A 410 0.91 -12.95 20.53
CA TYR A 410 0.09 -11.74 20.52
C TYR A 410 0.93 -10.49 20.26
N ILE A 411 0.45 -9.61 19.38
CA ILE A 411 1.19 -8.44 18.87
C ILE A 411 1.66 -7.45 19.94
N TYR A 412 1.09 -7.48 21.15
CA TYR A 412 1.49 -6.66 22.29
C TYR A 412 2.13 -7.47 23.43
N SER A 413 2.69 -8.64 23.13
CA SER A 413 3.22 -9.56 24.18
C SER A 413 4.47 -9.05 24.89
N TYR A 414 5.25 -8.19 24.27
CA TYR A 414 6.49 -7.63 24.80
C TYR A 414 6.38 -6.13 25.04
N ASN A 415 7.31 -5.57 25.80
CA ASN A 415 7.33 -4.14 26.04
C ASN A 415 7.68 -3.38 24.74
N PRO A 416 7.03 -2.23 24.51
CA PRO A 416 7.38 -1.40 23.37
C PRO A 416 8.75 -0.74 23.54
N ASN A 417 9.32 -0.24 22.45
CA ASN A 417 10.50 0.62 22.48
C ASN A 417 10.16 2.05 22.97
N ASP A 418 11.15 2.93 23.04
CA ASP A 418 10.95 4.31 23.55
C ASP A 418 10.04 5.17 22.68
N TYR A 419 9.75 4.78 21.43
CA TYR A 419 8.71 5.40 20.60
C TYR A 419 7.31 4.79 20.79
N GLY A 420 7.16 3.77 21.62
CA GLY A 420 5.91 3.10 21.88
C GLY A 420 5.57 1.97 20.90
N ILE A 421 6.52 1.53 20.07
CA ILE A 421 6.30 0.54 19.02
C ILE A 421 6.61 -0.85 19.58
N TYR A 422 5.67 -1.79 19.34
CA TYR A 422 5.76 -3.18 19.81
C TYR A 422 6.43 -4.09 18.78
N CYS A 423 7.02 -5.17 19.26
CA CYS A 423 7.55 -6.28 18.46
C CYS A 423 8.52 -5.87 17.33
N MET A 424 9.33 -4.81 17.52
CA MET A 424 10.36 -4.44 16.56
C MET A 424 11.56 -5.41 16.53
N ALA A 425 11.58 -6.41 17.39
CA ALA A 425 12.59 -7.46 17.42
C ALA A 425 11.95 -8.80 17.81
N GLY A 426 11.96 -9.73 16.88
CA GLY A 426 11.33 -11.03 17.02
C GLY A 426 9.84 -11.02 16.67
N ASN A 427 9.13 -12.05 17.02
CA ASN A 427 7.77 -12.40 16.62
C ASN A 427 7.68 -12.73 15.14
N VAL A 428 7.48 -11.76 14.23
CA VAL A 428 7.59 -11.98 12.80
C VAL A 428 8.58 -11.00 12.16
N ALA A 429 9.31 -11.46 11.15
CA ALA A 429 10.11 -10.57 10.32
C ALA A 429 9.18 -9.75 9.43
N GLU A 430 9.53 -8.49 9.16
CA GLU A 430 8.62 -7.55 8.52
C GLU A 430 9.09 -7.15 7.13
N TRP A 431 8.16 -7.20 6.17
CA TRP A 431 8.38 -6.70 4.84
C TRP A 431 8.67 -5.20 4.83
N THR A 432 9.69 -4.78 4.08
CA THR A 432 9.95 -3.38 3.75
C THR A 432 9.70 -3.11 2.27
N SER A 433 9.64 -1.85 1.87
CA SER A 433 9.49 -1.45 0.46
C SER A 433 10.74 -1.75 -0.38
N ASN A 434 11.91 -1.81 0.24
CA ASN A 434 13.20 -1.88 -0.42
C ASN A 434 13.47 -3.23 -1.08
N ALA A 435 14.10 -3.19 -2.25
CA ALA A 435 14.74 -4.34 -2.83
C ALA A 435 16.04 -4.67 -2.07
N PHE A 436 16.35 -5.94 -1.96
CA PHE A 436 17.57 -6.38 -1.31
C PHE A 436 18.74 -6.37 -2.29
N ASP A 437 19.73 -5.57 -1.99
CA ASP A 437 21.05 -5.59 -2.60
C ASP A 437 22.07 -5.44 -1.48
N GLU A 438 23.15 -6.23 -1.54
CA GLU A 438 24.18 -6.24 -0.50
C GLU A 438 24.92 -4.90 -0.44
N SER A 439 25.09 -4.23 -1.59
CA SER A 439 25.77 -2.95 -1.74
C SER A 439 24.82 -1.74 -1.69
N ALA A 440 23.56 -1.91 -1.36
CA ALA A 440 22.56 -0.83 -1.39
C ALA A 440 22.98 0.40 -0.55
N TYR A 441 23.72 0.20 0.52
CA TYR A 441 24.18 1.27 1.38
C TYR A 441 25.28 2.15 0.71
N ASP A 442 26.00 1.62 -0.25
CA ASP A 442 27.08 2.35 -0.91
C ASP A 442 26.58 3.33 -1.97
N PHE A 443 25.45 3.05 -2.61
CA PHE A 443 24.93 3.87 -3.70
C PHE A 443 23.62 4.60 -3.41
N SER A 444 22.92 4.30 -2.31
CA SER A 444 21.70 5.02 -1.97
C SER A 444 21.97 6.36 -1.29
N HIS A 445 21.04 7.29 -1.38
CA HIS A 445 21.16 8.63 -0.79
C HIS A 445 21.15 8.59 0.74
N ASP A 446 21.74 9.63 1.37
CA ASP A 446 21.70 9.78 2.83
C ASP A 446 20.41 10.42 3.35
N LEU A 447 19.62 11.03 2.47
CA LEU A 447 18.33 11.62 2.79
C LEU A 447 17.21 10.70 2.29
N ASN A 448 16.41 10.18 3.20
CA ASN A 448 15.30 9.25 2.93
C ASN A 448 15.70 8.14 1.95
N PRO A 449 16.70 7.33 2.24
CA PRO A 449 17.16 6.30 1.32
C PRO A 449 16.06 5.31 1.02
N ASP A 450 15.78 5.12 -0.26
CA ASP A 450 14.79 4.18 -0.74
C ASP A 450 15.30 3.52 -2.03
N TYR A 451 15.71 2.28 -1.94
CA TYR A 451 16.12 1.47 -3.09
C TYR A 451 14.97 0.57 -3.51
N VAL A 452 14.13 1.07 -4.40
CA VAL A 452 12.98 0.34 -4.93
C VAL A 452 13.33 -0.30 -6.26
N TYR A 453 13.12 -1.60 -6.36
CA TYR A 453 13.14 -2.34 -7.60
C TYR A 453 11.92 -3.25 -7.64
N GLU A 454 11.07 -3.08 -8.63
CA GLU A 454 9.91 -3.95 -8.86
C GLU A 454 10.25 -4.96 -9.96
N ALA A 455 10.59 -6.17 -9.53
CA ALA A 455 10.92 -7.24 -10.44
C ALA A 455 9.65 -7.79 -11.11
N GLN A 456 9.75 -8.01 -12.42
CA GLN A 456 8.71 -8.70 -13.17
C GLN A 456 8.77 -10.21 -12.94
N ASP A 457 7.67 -10.90 -13.18
CA ASP A 457 7.58 -12.35 -12.92
C ASP A 457 8.60 -13.18 -13.73
N LYS A 458 9.00 -12.68 -14.90
CA LYS A 458 9.97 -13.33 -15.79
C LYS A 458 11.44 -13.03 -15.46
N GLU A 459 11.67 -12.07 -14.57
CA GLU A 459 13.03 -11.68 -14.19
C GLU A 459 13.68 -12.69 -13.22
N SER A 460 14.99 -12.58 -13.10
CA SER A 460 15.79 -13.43 -12.22
C SER A 460 15.32 -13.34 -10.76
N ASN A 461 15.33 -14.45 -10.05
CA ASN A 461 14.99 -14.49 -8.62
C ASN A 461 15.85 -13.55 -7.76
N VAL A 462 17.08 -13.27 -8.17
CA VAL A 462 17.95 -12.32 -7.46
C VAL A 462 17.31 -10.92 -7.39
N LEU A 463 16.65 -10.48 -8.46
CA LEU A 463 15.98 -9.19 -8.54
C LEU A 463 14.64 -9.16 -7.77
N LYS A 464 14.09 -10.33 -7.45
CA LYS A 464 12.84 -10.45 -6.69
C LYS A 464 13.03 -10.38 -5.18
N ARG A 465 14.26 -10.28 -4.70
CA ARG A 465 14.56 -10.19 -3.27
C ARG A 465 14.07 -8.88 -2.69
N LYS A 466 13.34 -8.96 -1.59
CA LYS A 466 12.87 -7.81 -0.79
C LYS A 466 13.47 -7.89 0.59
N VAL A 467 13.81 -6.74 1.15
CA VAL A 467 14.37 -6.67 2.51
C VAL A 467 13.28 -7.01 3.52
N ILE A 468 13.60 -7.89 4.46
CA ILE A 468 12.85 -8.14 5.69
C ILE A 468 13.70 -7.79 6.90
N ARG A 469 13.07 -7.31 7.95
CA ARG A 469 13.73 -6.78 9.16
C ARG A 469 13.12 -7.34 10.42
N GLY A 470 13.82 -7.18 11.55
CA GLY A 470 13.36 -7.50 12.90
C GLY A 470 13.63 -8.92 13.36
N GLY A 471 13.87 -9.86 12.44
CA GLY A 471 13.94 -11.28 12.77
C GLY A 471 12.59 -11.84 13.22
N SER A 472 12.52 -13.12 13.44
CA SER A 472 11.26 -13.82 13.74
C SER A 472 11.41 -14.84 14.88
N TRP A 473 10.27 -15.41 15.29
CA TRP A 473 10.24 -16.53 16.24
C TRP A 473 11.10 -17.74 15.81
N LYS A 474 11.39 -17.86 14.51
CA LYS A 474 12.22 -18.92 13.93
C LYS A 474 13.71 -18.59 13.94
N ASP A 475 14.07 -17.31 14.02
CA ASP A 475 15.42 -16.82 13.89
C ASP A 475 16.15 -16.80 15.23
N VAL A 476 17.49 -16.84 15.16
CA VAL A 476 18.35 -16.71 16.35
C VAL A 476 18.53 -15.23 16.72
N GLY A 477 18.95 -14.96 17.95
CA GLY A 477 19.07 -13.61 18.50
C GLY A 477 19.90 -12.62 17.66
N PHE A 478 20.79 -13.09 16.81
CA PHE A 478 21.54 -12.27 15.87
C PHE A 478 20.63 -11.49 14.91
N TYR A 479 19.59 -12.12 14.36
CA TYR A 479 18.68 -11.49 13.41
C TYR A 479 17.67 -10.53 14.04
N LEU A 480 17.58 -10.51 15.39
CA LEU A 480 16.75 -9.56 16.14
C LEU A 480 17.40 -8.19 16.26
N GLN A 481 18.66 -8.06 15.91
CA GLN A 481 19.37 -6.79 15.98
C GLN A 481 18.76 -5.79 15.00
N THR A 482 18.63 -4.54 15.43
CA THR A 482 17.95 -3.47 14.69
C THR A 482 18.52 -3.25 13.28
N TRP A 483 19.78 -3.54 13.09
CA TRP A 483 20.49 -3.37 11.82
C TRP A 483 20.55 -4.67 10.98
N ALA A 484 20.16 -5.82 11.53
CA ALA A 484 20.23 -7.08 10.80
C ALA A 484 19.33 -7.05 9.55
N ARG A 485 19.94 -7.32 8.41
CA ARG A 485 19.28 -7.35 7.09
C ARG A 485 19.16 -8.77 6.61
N THR A 486 17.95 -9.16 6.27
CA THR A 486 17.71 -10.42 5.57
C THR A 486 16.78 -10.15 4.38
N TYR A 487 16.53 -11.16 3.58
CA TYR A 487 15.62 -11.02 2.44
C TYR A 487 14.73 -12.24 2.30
N GLU A 488 13.61 -12.01 1.65
CA GLU A 488 12.77 -13.07 1.09
C GLU A 488 12.31 -12.65 -0.31
N TYR A 489 11.83 -13.60 -1.10
CA TYR A 489 11.37 -13.31 -2.45
C TYR A 489 9.97 -12.69 -2.43
N GLN A 490 9.75 -11.67 -3.25
CA GLN A 490 8.49 -10.89 -3.29
C GLN A 490 7.22 -11.74 -3.54
N ASP A 491 7.38 -12.91 -4.16
CA ASP A 491 6.28 -13.80 -4.53
C ASP A 491 6.16 -15.01 -3.57
N THR A 492 6.96 -15.03 -2.50
CA THR A 492 7.00 -16.16 -1.57
C THR A 492 6.35 -15.77 -0.25
N ALA A 493 5.45 -16.61 0.22
CA ALA A 493 4.79 -16.48 1.52
C ALA A 493 5.48 -17.39 2.55
N LYS A 494 5.70 -16.88 3.77
CA LYS A 494 6.34 -17.60 4.87
C LYS A 494 5.54 -17.48 6.15
N CYS A 495 5.60 -18.50 7.00
CA CYS A 495 4.92 -18.50 8.30
C CYS A 495 5.60 -17.65 9.38
N TYR A 496 6.70 -16.99 9.05
CA TYR A 496 7.48 -16.15 9.94
C TYR A 496 7.68 -14.72 9.42
N VAL A 497 7.00 -14.36 8.34
CA VAL A 497 7.08 -13.02 7.73
C VAL A 497 5.70 -12.37 7.75
N GLY A 498 5.62 -11.21 8.39
CA GLY A 498 4.49 -10.30 8.44
C GLY A 498 4.84 -8.92 7.89
N PHE A 499 4.13 -7.88 8.33
CA PHE A 499 4.41 -6.50 7.94
C PHE A 499 3.73 -5.50 8.86
N ARG A 500 4.15 -4.25 8.76
CA ARG A 500 3.44 -3.06 9.27
C ARG A 500 3.42 -1.96 8.23
N ASN A 501 2.53 -0.99 8.37
CA ASN A 501 2.43 0.13 7.46
C ASN A 501 3.05 1.39 8.04
N VAL A 502 3.40 2.28 7.14
CA VAL A 502 3.78 3.66 7.43
C VAL A 502 2.97 4.62 6.56
N MET A 503 2.85 5.86 7.03
CA MET A 503 2.29 6.97 6.26
C MET A 503 3.19 8.19 6.41
N THR A 504 3.47 8.88 5.32
CA THR A 504 4.27 10.09 5.36
C THR A 504 3.50 11.24 6.03
N TYR A 505 4.14 11.93 6.97
CA TYR A 505 3.58 13.09 7.66
C TYR A 505 3.57 14.33 6.76
N LEU A 506 2.44 15.03 6.70
CA LEU A 506 2.26 16.21 5.82
C LEU A 506 2.57 17.55 6.48
N GLY A 507 3.14 17.56 7.66
CA GLY A 507 3.69 18.76 8.27
C GLY A 507 2.85 19.43 9.36
N ARG A 508 1.61 19.02 9.62
CA ARG A 508 0.80 19.48 10.77
C ARG A 508 -0.15 18.40 11.26
N ALA A 509 0.00 17.99 12.50
CA ALA A 509 -0.96 17.18 13.22
C ALA A 509 -1.77 18.05 14.22
N LYS A 510 -2.94 17.54 14.62
CA LYS A 510 -3.83 18.20 15.57
C LYS A 510 -3.26 18.18 17.01
N GLY A 511 -2.09 18.36 17.25
CA GLY A 511 -1.40 18.40 18.54
C GLY A 511 -0.14 19.24 18.49
N ASP A 512 0.20 19.72 17.30
CA ASP A 512 1.35 20.58 17.07
C ASP A 512 1.08 22.06 17.41
N GLU A 513 0.03 22.34 18.17
CA GLU A 513 -0.21 23.69 18.73
C GLU A 513 0.82 23.93 19.84
N LEU A 514 1.91 24.59 19.48
CA LEU A 514 2.84 25.21 20.42
C LEU A 514 2.37 26.62 20.78
#